data_488d2f4a1ac03476fe9c13887e5e0aba
#
_entry.id   488d2f4a1ac03476fe9c13887e5e0aba
#
_cell.length_a   1.000
_cell.length_b   1.000
_cell.length_c   1.000
_cell.angle_alpha   90.00
_cell.angle_beta   90.00
_cell.angle_gamma   90.00
#
_symmetry.space_group_name_H-M   'P 1'
#
loop_
_entity.id
_entity.type
_entity.pdbx_description
1 polymer ?
#
loop_
_entity_poly.entity_id
_entity_poly.type
_entity_poly.pdbx_seq_one_letter_code
_entity_poly.pdbx_strand_id
1 'polypeptide(L)'
;MTGPDHAARRGRLRAVLAANGADRLLITSPPNVRYLSGFTGSNGQVLIGASPDDDVLITDDRYAERAAAEAAGLAIVLSRDAGRVAIGGGDRGPTPVAALAVEADHLTWDAAERLRILAAEHDTEVVATTGLVAALRAVKDDHEVDLLARACAITTSALEELCAVRVTAGATERELAVWLERRFLDLGADGVAFPSIVAGGPNGAVPHHAPTDRPLVPGDLLTVDCGALVDGYHADCTRTVAVGDPRGELVEVHAVVARAQEAGRAAAVAGATSGDVDLAARTVIEDAGYGAAFVHGTGHGVGLEVHEAPAVARGATATLSPGTALTVEPGVYLPGTGGVRIEDTIVVTADGAPRVLTDTSRSLRLR
;
A
#
# COMPACT_ATOMS: atom_id res chain seq x y z
N MET A 1 -0.95 -2.19 23.76
CA MET A 1 -0.24 -1.57 22.61
C MET A 1 -0.28 -0.08 22.80
N THR A 2 0.85 0.59 22.72
CA THR A 2 0.90 2.05 22.65
C THR A 2 0.36 2.47 21.29
N GLY A 3 -0.51 3.49 21.23
CA GLY A 3 -1.02 4.03 19.95
C GLY A 3 0.09 4.63 19.09
N PRO A 4 -0.23 5.09 17.84
CA PRO A 4 0.74 5.66 16.93
C PRO A 4 1.37 6.94 17.52
N ASP A 5 2.69 7.07 17.40
CA ASP A 5 3.41 8.28 17.82
C ASP A 5 3.52 9.28 16.65
N HIS A 6 2.42 9.99 16.41
CA HIS A 6 2.36 11.02 15.38
C HIS A 6 3.36 12.16 15.61
N ALA A 7 3.67 12.49 16.87
CA ALA A 7 4.63 13.54 17.19
C ALA A 7 6.05 13.14 16.77
N ALA A 8 6.47 11.89 17.02
CA ALA A 8 7.74 11.39 16.55
C ALA A 8 7.80 11.34 15.00
N ARG A 9 6.68 10.96 14.33
CA ARG A 9 6.60 10.99 12.85
C ARG A 9 6.78 12.39 12.30
N ARG A 10 6.13 13.41 12.89
CA ARG A 10 6.33 14.82 12.52
C ARG A 10 7.76 15.30 12.79
N GLY A 11 8.37 14.86 13.90
CA GLY A 11 9.77 15.16 14.22
C GLY A 11 10.75 14.63 13.17
N ARG A 12 10.56 13.39 12.70
CA ARG A 12 11.38 12.83 11.60
C ARG A 12 11.19 13.62 10.29
N LEU A 13 9.96 13.98 9.95
CA LEU A 13 9.69 14.77 8.74
C LEU A 13 10.36 16.15 8.81
N ARG A 14 10.33 16.81 9.96
CA ARG A 14 10.96 18.11 10.18
C ARG A 14 12.46 18.09 9.93
N ALA A 15 13.13 17.01 10.34
CA ALA A 15 14.56 16.84 10.07
C ALA A 15 14.86 16.74 8.56
N VAL A 16 14.00 16.09 7.80
CA VAL A 16 14.13 15.99 6.33
C VAL A 16 13.78 17.33 5.66
N LEU A 17 12.80 18.05 6.16
CA LEU A 17 12.35 19.32 5.61
C LEU A 17 13.47 20.38 5.65
N ALA A 18 14.17 20.48 6.77
CA ALA A 18 15.31 21.40 6.91
C ALA A 18 16.41 21.17 5.86
N ALA A 19 16.64 19.92 5.47
CA ALA A 19 17.61 19.56 4.42
C ALA A 19 17.14 19.96 3.01
N ASN A 20 15.84 20.20 2.81
CA ASN A 20 15.24 20.60 1.53
C ASN A 20 15.06 22.12 1.42
N GLY A 21 15.58 22.92 2.36
CA GLY A 21 15.61 24.38 2.29
C GLY A 21 14.24 25.06 2.41
N ALA A 22 13.26 24.39 3.05
CA ALA A 22 11.94 24.93 3.27
C ALA A 22 11.64 25.12 4.76
N ASP A 23 10.93 26.18 5.09
CA ASP A 23 10.54 26.52 6.46
C ASP A 23 9.33 25.71 6.92
N ARG A 24 8.44 25.35 5.97
CA ARG A 24 7.20 24.60 6.21
C ARG A 24 6.91 23.65 5.08
N LEU A 25 6.12 22.61 5.39
CA LEU A 25 5.55 21.70 4.40
C LEU A 25 4.04 21.62 4.59
N LEU A 26 3.31 21.92 3.52
CA LEU A 26 1.86 21.68 3.44
C LEU A 26 1.60 20.27 2.89
N ILE A 27 1.06 19.42 3.75
CA ILE A 27 0.68 18.04 3.44
C ILE A 27 -0.80 18.02 3.04
N THR A 28 -1.08 17.50 1.85
CA THR A 28 -2.42 17.47 1.25
C THR A 28 -2.92 16.06 0.94
N SER A 29 -2.02 15.08 0.79
CA SER A 29 -2.35 13.68 0.55
C SER A 29 -3.04 13.07 1.77
N PRO A 30 -4.28 12.53 1.66
CA PRO A 30 -5.03 11.99 2.80
C PRO A 30 -4.28 10.89 3.58
N PRO A 31 -3.57 9.92 2.96
CA PRO A 31 -2.75 8.96 3.69
C PRO A 31 -1.65 9.63 4.51
N ASN A 32 -1.01 10.68 3.96
CA ASN A 32 0.05 11.41 4.65
C ASN A 32 -0.49 12.28 5.79
N VAL A 33 -1.66 12.89 5.60
CA VAL A 33 -2.40 13.59 6.66
C VAL A 33 -2.69 12.64 7.81
N ARG A 34 -3.26 11.46 7.52
CA ARG A 34 -3.54 10.44 8.52
C ARG A 34 -2.26 9.97 9.23
N TYR A 35 -1.19 9.68 8.51
CA TYR A 35 0.10 9.24 9.05
C TYR A 35 0.67 10.22 10.07
N LEU A 36 0.55 11.54 9.81
CA LEU A 36 1.15 12.59 10.62
C LEU A 36 0.25 13.12 11.74
N SER A 37 -1.07 12.92 11.65
CA SER A 37 -2.03 13.51 12.57
C SER A 37 -3.01 12.54 13.22
N GLY A 38 -3.23 11.36 12.62
CA GLY A 38 -4.32 10.46 12.97
C GLY A 38 -5.67 10.84 12.36
N PHE A 39 -5.80 12.01 11.74
CA PHE A 39 -7.06 12.49 11.20
C PHE A 39 -7.54 11.66 10.01
N THR A 40 -8.81 11.22 10.08
CA THR A 40 -9.43 10.34 9.07
C THR A 40 -10.53 11.02 8.24
N GLY A 41 -10.78 12.32 8.47
CA GLY A 41 -11.78 13.07 7.70
C GLY A 41 -11.34 13.29 6.24
N SER A 42 -12.30 13.39 5.33
CA SER A 42 -12.03 13.53 3.88
C SER A 42 -11.58 14.93 3.45
N ASN A 43 -11.58 15.91 4.35
CA ASN A 43 -11.08 17.26 4.09
C ASN A 43 -10.18 17.70 5.23
N GLY A 44 -8.90 17.44 5.11
CA GLY A 44 -7.87 17.85 6.06
C GLY A 44 -6.53 18.05 5.37
N GLN A 45 -5.77 19.03 5.84
CA GLN A 45 -4.39 19.24 5.47
C GLN A 45 -3.57 19.42 6.76
N VAL A 46 -2.31 19.01 6.73
CA VAL A 46 -1.40 19.22 7.86
C VAL A 46 -0.30 20.18 7.42
N LEU A 47 -0.07 21.19 8.20
CA LEU A 47 1.09 22.05 8.04
C LEU A 47 2.12 21.66 9.08
N ILE A 48 3.34 21.34 8.65
CA ILE A 48 4.48 21.06 9.51
C ILE A 48 5.47 22.22 9.40
N GLY A 49 5.77 22.85 10.52
CA GLY A 49 6.70 23.97 10.60
C GLY A 49 8.08 23.58 11.13
N ALA A 50 8.95 24.56 11.28
CA ALA A 50 10.28 24.38 11.86
C ALA A 50 10.23 23.99 13.35
N SER A 51 9.18 24.42 14.07
CA SER A 51 8.92 24.06 15.47
C SER A 51 7.65 23.21 15.58
N PRO A 52 7.55 22.32 16.60
CA PRO A 52 6.32 21.62 16.91
C PRO A 52 5.11 22.54 17.19
N ASP A 53 5.35 23.75 17.69
CA ASP A 53 4.31 24.74 17.97
C ASP A 53 3.70 25.34 16.69
N ASP A 54 4.37 25.17 15.55
CA ASP A 54 3.90 25.61 14.24
C ASP A 54 3.06 24.54 13.53
N ASP A 55 2.99 23.32 14.08
CA ASP A 55 2.25 22.20 13.47
C ASP A 55 0.74 22.43 13.65
N VAL A 56 -0.01 22.43 12.56
CA VAL A 56 -1.47 22.58 12.61
C VAL A 56 -2.17 21.58 11.70
N LEU A 57 -3.35 21.12 12.12
CA LEU A 57 -4.33 20.49 11.25
C LEU A 57 -5.31 21.55 10.75
N ILE A 58 -5.44 21.67 9.44
CA ILE A 58 -6.36 22.57 8.77
C ILE A 58 -7.53 21.75 8.25
N THR A 59 -8.75 22.09 8.65
CA THR A 59 -9.98 21.42 8.21
C THR A 59 -11.15 22.39 8.21
N ASP A 60 -12.37 21.96 7.87
CA ASP A 60 -13.56 22.80 7.92
C ASP A 60 -14.49 22.41 9.10
N ASP A 61 -15.53 23.26 9.32
CA ASP A 61 -16.45 23.12 10.45
C ASP A 61 -17.14 21.76 10.54
N ARG A 62 -17.32 21.03 9.42
CA ARG A 62 -17.94 19.69 9.38
C ARG A 62 -17.12 18.65 10.15
N TYR A 63 -15.81 18.88 10.28
CA TYR A 63 -14.87 17.97 10.90
C TYR A 63 -14.30 18.47 12.23
N ALA A 64 -14.79 19.58 12.78
CA ALA A 64 -14.25 20.18 14.00
C ALA A 64 -14.20 19.18 15.19
N GLU A 65 -15.29 18.45 15.45
CA GLU A 65 -15.36 17.47 16.52
C GLU A 65 -14.43 16.27 16.27
N ARG A 66 -14.42 15.75 15.03
CA ARG A 66 -13.54 14.66 14.63
C ARG A 66 -12.07 15.04 14.75
N ALA A 67 -11.70 16.22 14.28
CA ALA A 67 -10.34 16.73 14.39
C ALA A 67 -9.90 16.84 15.86
N ALA A 68 -10.77 17.35 16.74
CA ALA A 68 -10.48 17.43 18.17
C ALA A 68 -10.28 16.04 18.82
N ALA A 69 -10.98 15.03 18.34
CA ALA A 69 -10.87 13.65 18.86
C ALA A 69 -9.65 12.89 18.31
N GLU A 70 -9.34 13.03 17.02
CA GLU A 70 -8.36 12.21 16.32
C GLU A 70 -6.96 12.85 16.26
N ALA A 71 -6.85 14.18 16.14
CA ALA A 71 -5.59 14.88 15.93
C ALA A 71 -5.00 15.44 17.24
N ALA A 72 -4.98 14.65 18.29
CA ALA A 72 -4.42 15.05 19.58
C ALA A 72 -2.96 15.52 19.44
N GLY A 73 -2.66 16.68 20.03
CA GLY A 73 -1.32 17.29 19.98
C GLY A 73 -1.04 18.14 18.74
N LEU A 74 -2.08 18.47 17.96
CA LEU A 74 -2.04 19.49 16.91
C LEU A 74 -3.00 20.63 17.25
N ALA A 75 -2.62 21.86 16.93
CA ALA A 75 -3.56 22.97 16.86
C ALA A 75 -4.51 22.76 15.67
N ILE A 76 -5.80 23.07 15.84
CA ILE A 76 -6.80 22.91 14.79
C ILE A 76 -7.17 24.30 14.25
N VAL A 77 -7.03 24.47 12.94
CA VAL A 77 -7.44 25.69 12.24
C VAL A 77 -8.63 25.36 11.34
N LEU A 78 -9.79 25.94 11.65
CA LEU A 78 -10.99 25.81 10.83
C LEU A 78 -10.92 26.80 9.66
N SER A 79 -10.57 26.29 8.48
CA SER A 79 -10.46 27.08 7.25
C SER A 79 -10.72 26.20 6.02
N ARG A 80 -11.32 26.81 4.99
CA ARG A 80 -11.44 26.19 3.65
C ARG A 80 -10.31 26.59 2.70
N ASP A 81 -9.43 27.48 3.15
CA ASP A 81 -8.27 27.96 2.40
C ASP A 81 -6.98 27.63 3.17
N ALA A 82 -6.53 26.40 2.98
CA ALA A 82 -5.30 25.91 3.59
C ALA A 82 -4.04 26.64 3.06
N GLY A 83 -4.07 27.07 1.81
CA GLY A 83 -2.98 27.86 1.22
C GLY A 83 -2.75 29.16 1.97
N ARG A 84 -3.82 29.92 2.24
CA ARG A 84 -3.74 31.16 3.01
C ARG A 84 -3.23 30.92 4.44
N VAL A 85 -3.68 29.83 5.09
CA VAL A 85 -3.18 29.47 6.42
C VAL A 85 -1.70 29.12 6.36
N ALA A 86 -1.27 28.34 5.36
CA ALA A 86 0.10 27.86 5.21
C ALA A 86 1.12 29.01 4.98
N ILE A 87 0.70 30.09 4.29
CA ILE A 87 1.54 31.25 4.01
C ILE A 87 1.61 32.21 5.22
N GLY A 88 0.71 32.08 6.18
CA GLY A 88 0.64 32.99 7.33
C GLY A 88 -0.28 34.17 7.12
N GLY A 89 -1.21 34.10 6.17
CA GLY A 89 -2.13 35.18 5.77
C GLY A 89 -3.43 35.31 6.58
N GLY A 90 -3.50 34.87 7.84
CA GLY A 90 -4.74 34.95 8.62
C GLY A 90 -4.52 35.24 10.11
N ASP A 91 -5.54 35.79 10.79
CA ASP A 91 -5.50 36.17 12.23
C ASP A 91 -5.19 35.01 13.19
N ARG A 92 -5.21 33.74 12.70
CA ARG A 92 -4.93 32.52 13.45
C ARG A 92 -3.89 31.63 12.78
N GLY A 93 -3.25 32.10 11.71
CA GLY A 93 -2.21 31.38 11.00
C GLY A 93 -0.83 31.56 11.66
N PRO A 94 0.11 30.64 11.39
CA PRO A 94 1.48 30.78 11.80
C PRO A 94 2.14 32.02 11.14
N THR A 95 3.29 32.45 11.66
CA THR A 95 4.04 33.62 11.11
C THR A 95 4.37 33.41 9.62
N PRO A 96 4.48 34.51 8.80
CA PRO A 96 4.93 34.39 7.41
C PRO A 96 6.26 33.64 7.29
N VAL A 97 6.46 32.91 6.20
CA VAL A 97 7.68 32.14 5.93
C VAL A 97 8.28 32.49 4.58
N ALA A 98 9.60 32.34 4.44
CA ALA A 98 10.28 32.59 3.18
C ALA A 98 10.05 31.48 2.17
N ALA A 99 9.96 30.22 2.62
CA ALA A 99 9.79 29.06 1.74
C ALA A 99 8.73 28.07 2.28
N LEU A 100 7.74 27.77 1.45
CA LEU A 100 6.68 26.78 1.70
C LEU A 100 6.85 25.60 0.76
N ALA A 101 7.21 24.42 1.28
CA ALA A 101 7.19 23.18 0.51
C ALA A 101 5.76 22.66 0.35
N VAL A 102 5.52 21.94 -0.75
CA VAL A 102 4.25 21.28 -1.06
C VAL A 102 4.47 19.90 -1.64
N GLU A 103 3.50 18.99 -1.48
CA GLU A 103 3.49 17.68 -2.11
C GLU A 103 3.14 17.81 -3.59
N ALA A 104 4.14 17.94 -4.46
CA ALA A 104 3.95 18.13 -5.90
C ALA A 104 3.41 16.88 -6.60
N ASP A 105 3.54 15.72 -5.99
CA ASP A 105 3.00 14.44 -6.44
C ASP A 105 1.50 14.25 -6.11
N HIS A 106 0.93 15.12 -5.26
CA HIS A 106 -0.49 15.08 -4.91
C HIS A 106 -1.26 16.36 -5.29
N LEU A 107 -0.62 17.50 -5.20
CA LEU A 107 -1.27 18.79 -5.45
C LEU A 107 -1.67 18.91 -6.94
N THR A 108 -2.93 19.27 -7.23
CA THR A 108 -3.33 19.50 -8.62
C THR A 108 -2.62 20.74 -9.18
N TRP A 109 -2.42 20.78 -10.51
CA TRP A 109 -1.78 21.93 -11.17
C TRP A 109 -2.50 23.24 -10.85
N ASP A 110 -3.84 23.25 -10.89
CA ASP A 110 -4.65 24.44 -10.59
C ASP A 110 -4.46 24.90 -9.13
N ALA A 111 -4.42 23.97 -8.18
CA ALA A 111 -4.18 24.28 -6.76
C ALA A 111 -2.76 24.82 -6.53
N ALA A 112 -1.77 24.24 -7.20
CA ALA A 112 -0.38 24.70 -7.14
C ALA A 112 -0.22 26.12 -7.70
N GLU A 113 -0.86 26.42 -8.84
CA GLU A 113 -0.78 27.74 -9.46
C GLU A 113 -1.48 28.82 -8.61
N ARG A 114 -2.66 28.52 -8.06
CA ARG A 114 -3.33 29.42 -7.11
C ARG A 114 -2.46 29.69 -5.87
N LEU A 115 -1.83 28.65 -5.34
CA LEU A 115 -0.94 28.80 -4.18
C LEU A 115 0.28 29.65 -4.53
N ARG A 116 0.88 29.49 -5.71
CA ARG A 116 2.01 30.31 -6.16
C ARG A 116 1.66 31.79 -6.33
N ILE A 117 0.48 32.07 -6.87
CA ILE A 117 -0.03 33.45 -6.99
C ILE A 117 -0.20 34.07 -5.59
N LEU A 118 -0.85 33.35 -4.70
CA LEU A 118 -1.08 33.80 -3.33
C LEU A 118 0.25 33.99 -2.56
N ALA A 119 1.19 33.05 -2.72
CA ALA A 119 2.50 33.11 -2.07
C ALA A 119 3.33 34.32 -2.53
N ALA A 120 3.24 34.68 -3.82
CA ALA A 120 3.93 35.85 -4.37
C ALA A 120 3.43 37.18 -3.74
N GLU A 121 2.17 37.27 -3.30
CA GLU A 121 1.63 38.43 -2.59
C GLU A 121 2.24 38.58 -1.18
N HIS A 122 2.91 37.54 -0.66
CA HIS A 122 3.49 37.48 0.68
C HIS A 122 5.00 37.24 0.69
N ASP A 123 5.68 37.41 -0.45
CA ASP A 123 7.12 37.16 -0.62
C ASP A 123 7.54 35.76 -0.19
N THR A 124 6.65 34.76 -0.36
CA THR A 124 6.90 33.35 -0.03
C THR A 124 7.23 32.57 -1.30
N GLU A 125 8.33 31.82 -1.30
CA GLU A 125 8.66 30.87 -2.36
C GLU A 125 7.89 29.55 -2.16
N VAL A 126 7.28 29.01 -3.23
CA VAL A 126 6.66 27.67 -3.22
C VAL A 126 7.65 26.65 -3.77
N VAL A 127 8.09 25.74 -2.91
CA VAL A 127 9.06 24.68 -3.22
C VAL A 127 8.34 23.37 -3.48
N ALA A 128 8.49 22.81 -4.68
CA ALA A 128 7.93 21.51 -5.02
C ALA A 128 8.77 20.39 -4.41
N THR A 129 8.14 19.50 -3.61
CA THR A 129 8.77 18.29 -3.06
C THR A 129 7.97 17.06 -3.44
N THR A 130 8.62 15.90 -3.49
CA THR A 130 7.99 14.61 -3.80
C THR A 130 8.48 13.54 -2.85
N GLY A 131 7.57 12.66 -2.43
CA GLY A 131 7.91 11.44 -1.69
C GLY A 131 8.46 11.62 -0.27
N LEU A 132 8.50 12.83 0.31
CA LEU A 132 9.09 13.04 1.64
C LEU A 132 8.38 12.23 2.73
N VAL A 133 7.05 12.26 2.75
CA VAL A 133 6.26 11.49 3.71
C VAL A 133 6.19 10.01 3.31
N ALA A 134 6.11 9.72 2.01
CA ALA A 134 6.13 8.34 1.51
C ALA A 134 7.39 7.57 1.91
N ALA A 135 8.54 8.22 1.91
CA ALA A 135 9.80 7.63 2.39
C ALA A 135 9.76 7.26 3.89
N LEU A 136 9.08 8.08 4.70
CA LEU A 136 8.88 7.78 6.13
C LEU A 136 7.89 6.63 6.33
N ARG A 137 6.82 6.58 5.55
CA ARG A 137 5.80 5.53 5.57
C ARG A 137 6.34 4.17 5.12
N ALA A 138 7.38 4.15 4.27
CA ALA A 138 7.99 2.91 3.80
C ALA A 138 8.49 2.03 4.96
N VAL A 139 9.00 2.66 6.04
CA VAL A 139 9.49 1.96 7.24
C VAL A 139 8.43 2.06 8.34
N LYS A 140 7.77 0.95 8.62
CA LYS A 140 6.67 0.83 9.59
C LYS A 140 7.20 0.77 11.01
N ASP A 141 6.53 1.48 11.91
CA ASP A 141 6.71 1.27 13.35
C ASP A 141 5.94 0.01 13.82
N ASP A 142 6.15 -0.39 15.08
CA ASP A 142 5.54 -1.61 15.62
C ASP A 142 4.01 -1.57 15.58
N HIS A 143 3.41 -0.40 15.80
CA HIS A 143 1.95 -0.23 15.73
C HIS A 143 1.41 -0.45 14.31
N GLU A 144 2.10 0.08 13.30
CA GLU A 144 1.76 -0.13 11.89
C GLU A 144 1.90 -1.60 11.48
N VAL A 145 2.97 -2.25 11.94
CA VAL A 145 3.19 -3.69 11.69
C VAL A 145 2.09 -4.53 12.34
N ASP A 146 1.62 -4.17 13.54
CA ASP A 146 0.52 -4.87 14.21
C ASP A 146 -0.80 -4.72 13.45
N LEU A 147 -1.10 -3.53 12.90
CA LEU A 147 -2.29 -3.31 12.09
C LEU A 147 -2.24 -4.09 10.77
N LEU A 148 -1.10 -4.05 10.08
CA LEU A 148 -0.87 -4.87 8.89
C LEU A 148 -1.03 -6.37 9.20
N ALA A 149 -0.46 -6.85 10.30
CA ALA A 149 -0.57 -8.25 10.69
C ALA A 149 -2.03 -8.66 10.96
N ARG A 150 -2.85 -7.78 11.57
CA ARG A 150 -4.28 -8.01 11.78
C ARG A 150 -5.03 -8.08 10.45
N ALA A 151 -4.78 -7.13 9.54
CA ALA A 151 -5.39 -7.13 8.21
C ALA A 151 -5.02 -8.40 7.42
N CYS A 152 -3.75 -8.79 7.44
CA CYS A 152 -3.25 -10.03 6.81
C CYS A 152 -3.87 -11.28 7.43
N ALA A 153 -4.03 -11.35 8.76
CA ALA A 153 -4.66 -12.49 9.43
C ALA A 153 -6.13 -12.68 9.03
N ILE A 154 -6.90 -11.58 8.92
CA ILE A 154 -8.27 -11.61 8.40
C ILE A 154 -8.29 -12.11 6.96
N THR A 155 -7.40 -11.56 6.12
CA THR A 155 -7.29 -11.93 4.68
C THR A 155 -6.99 -13.42 4.52
N THR A 156 -5.97 -13.94 5.20
CA THR A 156 -5.58 -15.35 5.08
C THR A 156 -6.66 -16.28 5.61
N SER A 157 -7.32 -15.94 6.74
CA SER A 157 -8.42 -16.74 7.29
C SER A 157 -9.59 -16.84 6.32
N ALA A 158 -10.01 -15.72 5.73
CA ALA A 158 -11.11 -15.72 4.75
C ALA A 158 -10.74 -16.46 3.46
N LEU A 159 -9.51 -16.30 2.99
CA LEU A 159 -9.00 -16.99 1.80
C LEU A 159 -8.93 -18.51 2.00
N GLU A 160 -8.47 -18.98 3.17
CA GLU A 160 -8.47 -20.40 3.51
C GLU A 160 -9.88 -20.98 3.59
N GLU A 161 -10.83 -20.27 4.20
CA GLU A 161 -12.23 -20.68 4.22
C GLU A 161 -12.84 -20.72 2.80
N LEU A 162 -12.56 -19.70 1.96
CA LEU A 162 -12.99 -19.68 0.56
C LEU A 162 -12.52 -20.95 -0.17
N CYS A 163 -11.22 -21.22 -0.07
CA CYS A 163 -10.60 -22.38 -0.71
C CYS A 163 -11.19 -23.72 -0.22
N ALA A 164 -11.46 -23.83 1.08
CA ALA A 164 -11.97 -25.05 1.68
C ALA A 164 -13.44 -25.36 1.33
N VAL A 165 -14.29 -24.32 1.17
CA VAL A 165 -15.74 -24.52 1.11
C VAL A 165 -16.43 -23.98 -0.13
N ARG A 166 -15.80 -23.12 -0.91
CA ARG A 166 -16.44 -22.41 -2.03
C ARG A 166 -15.81 -22.67 -3.40
N VAL A 167 -14.53 -22.98 -3.46
CA VAL A 167 -13.84 -23.23 -4.74
C VAL A 167 -14.24 -24.58 -5.28
N THR A 168 -15.32 -24.61 -6.07
CA THR A 168 -15.88 -25.80 -6.69
C THR A 168 -16.25 -25.52 -8.15
N ALA A 169 -16.31 -26.56 -8.98
CA ALA A 169 -16.81 -26.44 -10.33
C ALA A 169 -18.26 -25.92 -10.32
N GLY A 170 -18.54 -24.94 -11.19
CA GLY A 170 -19.83 -24.26 -11.30
C GLY A 170 -19.97 -22.99 -10.48
N ALA A 171 -19.13 -22.76 -9.44
CA ALA A 171 -19.08 -21.47 -8.76
C ALA A 171 -18.56 -20.39 -9.71
N THR A 172 -19.13 -19.18 -9.68
CA THR A 172 -18.66 -18.08 -10.53
C THR A 172 -17.63 -17.20 -9.83
N GLU A 173 -16.76 -16.55 -10.61
CA GLU A 173 -15.75 -15.63 -10.08
C GLU A 173 -16.40 -14.55 -9.21
N ARG A 174 -17.53 -13.97 -9.66
CA ARG A 174 -18.27 -12.92 -8.95
C ARG A 174 -18.84 -13.42 -7.62
N GLU A 175 -19.43 -14.62 -7.59
CA GLU A 175 -19.93 -15.20 -6.34
C GLU A 175 -18.83 -15.39 -5.30
N LEU A 176 -17.65 -15.85 -5.74
CA LEU A 176 -16.49 -16.04 -4.88
C LEU A 176 -15.96 -14.71 -4.36
N ALA A 177 -15.83 -13.68 -5.22
CA ALA A 177 -15.38 -12.35 -4.82
C ALA A 177 -16.32 -11.72 -3.79
N VAL A 178 -17.64 -11.72 -4.06
CA VAL A 178 -18.64 -11.17 -3.14
C VAL A 178 -18.65 -11.90 -1.79
N TRP A 179 -18.52 -13.24 -1.82
CA TRP A 179 -18.43 -14.01 -0.57
C TRP A 179 -17.20 -13.64 0.24
N LEU A 180 -16.04 -13.54 -0.40
CA LEU A 180 -14.77 -13.22 0.22
C LEU A 180 -14.77 -11.83 0.88
N GLU A 181 -15.24 -10.82 0.16
CA GLU A 181 -15.33 -9.45 0.66
C GLU A 181 -16.30 -9.30 1.85
N ARG A 182 -17.42 -10.02 1.82
CA ARG A 182 -18.32 -10.10 3.00
C ARG A 182 -17.64 -10.79 4.17
N ARG A 183 -16.87 -11.84 3.90
CA ARG A 183 -16.19 -12.58 4.95
C ARG A 183 -15.14 -11.74 5.68
N PHE A 184 -14.46 -10.82 5.00
CA PHE A 184 -13.57 -9.85 5.65
C PHE A 184 -14.31 -9.02 6.72
N LEU A 185 -15.49 -8.50 6.38
CA LEU A 185 -16.31 -7.72 7.32
C LEU A 185 -16.78 -8.59 8.50
N ASP A 186 -17.22 -9.83 8.26
CA ASP A 186 -17.62 -10.76 9.31
C ASP A 186 -16.48 -11.09 10.28
N LEU A 187 -15.23 -11.07 9.80
CA LEU A 187 -14.02 -11.29 10.59
C LEU A 187 -13.51 -10.01 11.27
N GLY A 188 -14.18 -8.88 11.09
CA GLY A 188 -13.89 -7.62 11.78
C GLY A 188 -12.97 -6.67 11.02
N ALA A 189 -12.88 -6.77 9.70
CA ALA A 189 -12.27 -5.74 8.88
C ALA A 189 -13.17 -4.51 8.77
N ASP A 190 -12.58 -3.34 8.57
CA ASP A 190 -13.29 -2.08 8.31
C ASP A 190 -13.79 -1.99 6.85
N GLY A 191 -13.23 -2.80 5.96
CA GLY A 191 -13.55 -2.83 4.54
C GLY A 191 -12.66 -3.79 3.77
N VAL A 192 -12.69 -3.65 2.44
CA VAL A 192 -11.76 -4.30 1.52
C VAL A 192 -10.59 -3.35 1.25
N ALA A 193 -9.38 -3.88 1.12
CA ALA A 193 -8.19 -3.10 0.77
C ALA A 193 -8.29 -2.59 -0.68
N PHE A 194 -8.80 -3.43 -1.57
CA PHE A 194 -9.06 -3.14 -2.99
C PHE A 194 -10.12 -4.13 -3.52
N PRO A 195 -10.77 -3.85 -4.68
CA PRO A 195 -11.70 -4.79 -5.29
C PRO A 195 -11.00 -6.13 -5.57
N SER A 196 -11.49 -7.23 -4.98
CA SER A 196 -10.85 -8.53 -5.09
C SER A 196 -10.77 -9.02 -6.54
N ILE A 197 -9.61 -9.53 -6.93
CA ILE A 197 -9.41 -10.20 -8.22
C ILE A 197 -9.68 -11.69 -8.02
N VAL A 198 -10.64 -12.23 -8.75
CA VAL A 198 -10.94 -13.66 -8.78
C VAL A 198 -11.00 -14.06 -10.24
N ALA A 199 -10.00 -14.81 -10.71
CA ALA A 199 -9.77 -15.07 -12.12
C ALA A 199 -9.58 -16.57 -12.39
N GLY A 200 -10.58 -17.20 -13.00
CA GLY A 200 -10.60 -18.65 -13.30
C GLY A 200 -10.17 -18.98 -14.72
N GLY A 201 -9.36 -20.02 -14.92
CA GLY A 201 -8.93 -20.52 -16.21
C GLY A 201 -8.30 -19.45 -17.10
N PRO A 202 -8.78 -19.21 -18.34
CA PRO A 202 -8.20 -18.21 -19.25
C PRO A 202 -8.20 -16.77 -18.72
N ASN A 203 -9.13 -16.41 -17.82
CA ASN A 203 -9.19 -15.10 -17.19
C ASN A 203 -7.97 -14.84 -16.28
N GLY A 204 -7.38 -15.89 -15.72
CA GLY A 204 -6.14 -15.82 -14.94
C GLY A 204 -4.94 -15.29 -15.72
N ALA A 205 -5.01 -15.24 -17.06
CA ALA A 205 -3.98 -14.62 -17.90
C ALA A 205 -4.03 -13.08 -17.88
N VAL A 206 -5.03 -12.47 -17.23
CA VAL A 206 -5.16 -11.00 -17.11
C VAL A 206 -4.84 -10.62 -15.65
N PRO A 207 -3.71 -9.93 -15.37
CA PRO A 207 -3.27 -9.64 -14.01
C PRO A 207 -4.32 -8.92 -13.15
N HIS A 208 -4.98 -7.91 -13.71
CA HIS A 208 -6.02 -7.10 -13.05
C HIS A 208 -7.42 -7.43 -13.59
N HIS A 209 -7.77 -8.73 -13.63
CA HIS A 209 -9.07 -9.18 -14.08
C HIS A 209 -10.19 -8.77 -13.11
N ALA A 210 -11.28 -8.21 -13.64
CA ALA A 210 -12.49 -7.96 -12.84
C ALA A 210 -13.37 -9.23 -12.83
N PRO A 211 -13.83 -9.72 -11.66
CA PRO A 211 -14.63 -10.94 -11.56
C PRO A 211 -15.89 -10.92 -12.42
N THR A 212 -16.10 -11.98 -13.20
CA THR A 212 -17.23 -12.16 -14.11
C THR A 212 -18.18 -13.27 -13.64
N ASP A 213 -19.28 -13.48 -14.39
CA ASP A 213 -20.19 -14.59 -14.16
C ASP A 213 -19.71 -15.91 -14.83
N ARG A 214 -18.44 -15.97 -15.27
CA ARG A 214 -17.84 -17.21 -15.78
C ARG A 214 -17.82 -18.25 -14.68
N PRO A 215 -18.44 -19.44 -14.88
CA PRO A 215 -18.33 -20.53 -13.94
C PRO A 215 -16.96 -21.19 -14.03
N LEU A 216 -16.43 -21.62 -12.90
CA LEU A 216 -15.23 -22.45 -12.83
C LEU A 216 -15.52 -23.84 -13.42
N VAL A 217 -14.55 -24.38 -14.15
CA VAL A 217 -14.61 -25.75 -14.69
C VAL A 217 -13.45 -26.60 -14.18
N PRO A 218 -13.60 -27.95 -14.10
CA PRO A 218 -12.50 -28.81 -13.73
C PRO A 218 -11.29 -28.62 -14.64
N GLY A 219 -10.11 -28.50 -14.02
CA GLY A 219 -8.84 -28.20 -14.71
C GLY A 219 -8.48 -26.72 -14.78
N ASP A 220 -9.38 -25.79 -14.38
CA ASP A 220 -9.02 -24.39 -14.23
C ASP A 220 -8.00 -24.20 -13.09
N LEU A 221 -7.11 -23.23 -13.25
CA LEU A 221 -6.51 -22.55 -12.11
C LEU A 221 -7.35 -21.33 -11.76
N LEU A 222 -7.51 -21.10 -10.48
CA LEU A 222 -8.18 -19.92 -9.93
C LEU A 222 -7.13 -19.09 -9.20
N THR A 223 -6.85 -17.90 -9.71
CA THR A 223 -6.09 -16.88 -8.99
C THR A 223 -7.05 -16.02 -8.18
N VAL A 224 -6.80 -15.92 -6.89
CA VAL A 224 -7.52 -15.04 -5.94
C VAL A 224 -6.52 -14.09 -5.35
N ASP A 225 -6.71 -12.81 -5.61
CA ASP A 225 -5.90 -11.71 -5.11
C ASP A 225 -6.81 -10.76 -4.34
N CYS A 226 -6.51 -10.57 -3.04
CA CYS A 226 -7.44 -9.94 -2.12
C CYS A 226 -6.76 -9.41 -0.87
N GLY A 227 -7.41 -8.45 -0.23
CA GLY A 227 -6.95 -7.86 1.01
C GLY A 227 -8.07 -7.28 1.86
N ALA A 228 -7.96 -7.44 3.18
CA ALA A 228 -8.79 -6.77 4.17
C ALA A 228 -8.18 -5.42 4.55
N LEU A 229 -9.01 -4.48 4.94
CA LEU A 229 -8.64 -3.17 5.46
C LEU A 229 -8.88 -3.13 6.97
N VAL A 230 -7.86 -2.77 7.75
CA VAL A 230 -7.97 -2.62 9.20
C VAL A 230 -7.33 -1.31 9.63
N ASP A 231 -8.12 -0.44 10.20
CA ASP A 231 -7.68 0.89 10.65
C ASP A 231 -6.81 1.61 9.60
N GLY A 232 -7.30 1.59 8.33
CA GLY A 232 -6.66 2.19 7.17
C GLY A 232 -5.43 1.47 6.63
N TYR A 233 -4.99 0.36 7.23
CA TYR A 233 -3.89 -0.45 6.72
C TYR A 233 -4.43 -1.58 5.84
N HIS A 234 -3.79 -1.72 4.67
CA HIS A 234 -4.19 -2.62 3.61
C HIS A 234 -3.41 -3.92 3.70
N ALA A 235 -4.09 -5.06 3.73
CA ALA A 235 -3.46 -6.34 3.43
C ALA A 235 -3.45 -6.57 1.93
N ASP A 236 -2.51 -7.41 1.48
CA ASP A 236 -2.39 -7.84 0.10
C ASP A 236 -1.89 -9.28 0.04
N CYS A 237 -2.63 -10.16 -0.65
CA CYS A 237 -2.31 -11.58 -0.71
C CYS A 237 -2.92 -12.24 -1.94
N THR A 238 -2.07 -12.87 -2.76
CA THR A 238 -2.52 -13.68 -3.88
C THR A 238 -2.22 -15.16 -3.68
N ARG A 239 -3.19 -16.01 -4.00
CA ARG A 239 -3.01 -17.45 -4.15
C ARG A 239 -3.60 -17.92 -5.46
N THR A 240 -2.91 -18.89 -6.10
CA THR A 240 -3.44 -19.62 -7.25
C THR A 240 -3.66 -21.07 -6.87
N VAL A 241 -4.89 -21.53 -7.00
CA VAL A 241 -5.32 -22.89 -6.62
C VAL A 241 -5.99 -23.62 -7.78
N ALA A 242 -5.97 -24.96 -7.77
CA ALA A 242 -6.56 -25.78 -8.82
C ALA A 242 -8.02 -26.11 -8.53
N VAL A 243 -8.85 -26.08 -9.55
CA VAL A 243 -10.23 -26.59 -9.54
C VAL A 243 -10.22 -28.02 -10.12
N GLY A 244 -10.18 -29.02 -9.25
CA GLY A 244 -9.96 -30.44 -9.68
C GLY A 244 -8.52 -30.69 -10.13
N ASP A 245 -8.34 -31.49 -11.17
CA ASP A 245 -7.02 -31.84 -11.73
C ASP A 245 -6.58 -30.80 -12.77
N PRO A 246 -5.53 -29.98 -12.47
CA PRO A 246 -5.05 -28.96 -13.38
C PRO A 246 -4.29 -29.55 -14.58
N ARG A 247 -4.19 -28.77 -15.67
CA ARG A 247 -3.39 -29.13 -16.84
C ARG A 247 -1.90 -29.13 -16.50
N GLY A 248 -1.12 -30.04 -17.13
CA GLY A 248 0.31 -30.24 -16.82
C GLY A 248 1.16 -28.97 -16.91
N GLU A 249 1.00 -28.18 -17.99
CA GLU A 249 1.73 -26.93 -18.18
C GLU A 249 1.51 -25.92 -17.03
N LEU A 250 0.26 -25.76 -16.57
CA LEU A 250 -0.05 -24.84 -15.48
C LEU A 250 0.49 -25.34 -14.12
N VAL A 251 0.66 -26.64 -13.95
CA VAL A 251 1.35 -27.20 -12.76
C VAL A 251 2.83 -26.82 -12.76
N GLU A 252 3.48 -26.87 -13.91
CA GLU A 252 4.88 -26.47 -14.07
C GLU A 252 5.04 -24.96 -13.82
N VAL A 253 4.18 -24.13 -14.41
CA VAL A 253 4.16 -22.68 -14.19
C VAL A 253 3.99 -22.35 -12.72
N HIS A 254 3.05 -23.02 -12.02
CA HIS A 254 2.86 -22.79 -10.59
C HIS A 254 4.12 -23.13 -9.79
N ALA A 255 4.79 -24.22 -10.10
CA ALA A 255 6.03 -24.61 -9.44
C ALA A 255 7.17 -23.59 -9.70
N VAL A 256 7.24 -23.02 -10.91
CA VAL A 256 8.20 -21.93 -11.24
C VAL A 256 7.90 -20.69 -10.43
N VAL A 257 6.65 -20.22 -10.43
CA VAL A 257 6.23 -19.01 -9.70
C VAL A 257 6.43 -19.17 -8.18
N ALA A 258 6.15 -20.37 -7.62
CA ALA A 258 6.40 -20.64 -6.20
C ALA A 258 7.89 -20.53 -5.84
N ARG A 259 8.80 -21.04 -6.68
CA ARG A 259 10.24 -20.87 -6.47
C ARG A 259 10.70 -19.43 -6.64
N ALA A 260 10.13 -18.70 -7.61
CA ALA A 260 10.42 -17.28 -7.81
C ALA A 260 10.01 -16.44 -6.60
N GLN A 261 8.83 -16.71 -6.05
CA GLN A 261 8.32 -16.04 -4.87
C GLN A 261 9.20 -16.33 -3.63
N GLU A 262 9.65 -17.55 -3.45
CA GLU A 262 10.58 -17.92 -2.39
C GLU A 262 11.93 -17.21 -2.54
N ALA A 263 12.48 -17.16 -3.78
CA ALA A 263 13.73 -16.45 -4.05
C ALA A 263 13.61 -14.95 -3.79
N GLY A 264 12.52 -14.31 -4.23
CA GLY A 264 12.26 -12.89 -3.95
C GLY A 264 12.15 -12.61 -2.45
N ARG A 265 11.40 -13.42 -1.70
CA ARG A 265 11.30 -13.28 -0.25
C ARG A 265 12.66 -13.45 0.44
N ALA A 266 13.44 -14.42 0.04
CA ALA A 266 14.76 -14.68 0.61
C ALA A 266 15.75 -13.51 0.36
N ALA A 267 15.58 -12.77 -0.74
CA ALA A 267 16.39 -11.59 -1.08
C ALA A 267 15.95 -10.32 -0.33
N ALA A 268 14.74 -10.29 0.27
CA ALA A 268 14.20 -9.13 0.96
C ALA A 268 14.79 -8.98 2.38
N VAL A 269 16.07 -8.72 2.47
CA VAL A 269 16.81 -8.55 3.73
C VAL A 269 17.26 -7.11 3.93
N ALA A 270 17.55 -6.73 5.18
CA ALA A 270 18.05 -5.39 5.49
C ALA A 270 19.35 -5.09 4.73
N GLY A 271 19.43 -3.92 4.11
CA GLY A 271 20.56 -3.47 3.29
C GLY A 271 20.52 -3.89 1.81
N ALA A 272 19.67 -4.85 1.42
CA ALA A 272 19.42 -5.14 0.01
C ALA A 272 18.65 -3.98 -0.65
N THR A 273 18.70 -3.90 -1.98
CA THR A 273 17.83 -2.99 -2.72
C THR A 273 16.51 -3.68 -3.07
N SER A 274 15.44 -2.90 -3.28
CA SER A 274 14.18 -3.45 -3.78
C SER A 274 14.32 -4.06 -5.19
N GLY A 275 15.30 -3.60 -5.97
CA GLY A 275 15.68 -4.19 -7.26
C GLY A 275 16.33 -5.57 -7.13
N ASP A 276 17.06 -5.86 -6.03
CA ASP A 276 17.64 -7.18 -5.78
C ASP A 276 16.53 -8.22 -5.54
N VAL A 277 15.43 -7.83 -4.89
CA VAL A 277 14.25 -8.69 -4.69
C VAL A 277 13.60 -9.04 -6.03
N ASP A 278 13.40 -8.03 -6.90
CA ASP A 278 12.88 -8.27 -8.25
C ASP A 278 13.81 -9.17 -9.06
N LEU A 279 15.13 -8.88 -9.03
CA LEU A 279 16.12 -9.67 -9.78
C LEU A 279 16.10 -11.13 -9.35
N ALA A 280 16.05 -11.41 -8.05
CA ALA A 280 16.02 -12.78 -7.52
C ALA A 280 14.78 -13.56 -7.99
N ALA A 281 13.60 -12.98 -7.91
CA ALA A 281 12.37 -13.60 -8.36
C ALA A 281 12.32 -13.75 -9.89
N ARG A 282 12.68 -12.70 -10.60
CA ARG A 282 12.63 -12.61 -12.06
C ARG A 282 13.57 -13.58 -12.73
N THR A 283 14.79 -13.76 -12.21
CA THR A 283 15.79 -14.70 -12.74
C THR A 283 15.23 -16.13 -12.78
N VAL A 284 14.52 -16.56 -11.74
CA VAL A 284 13.92 -17.91 -11.70
C VAL A 284 12.88 -18.11 -12.83
N ILE A 285 12.11 -17.08 -13.14
CA ILE A 285 11.08 -17.13 -14.20
C ILE A 285 11.76 -17.06 -15.59
N GLU A 286 12.78 -16.22 -15.75
CA GLU A 286 13.53 -16.08 -17.01
C GLU A 286 14.29 -17.37 -17.35
N ASP A 287 14.97 -17.98 -16.38
CA ASP A 287 15.70 -19.26 -16.56
C ASP A 287 14.75 -20.43 -16.90
N ALA A 288 13.51 -20.37 -16.45
CA ALA A 288 12.47 -21.34 -16.81
C ALA A 288 11.84 -21.07 -18.20
N GLY A 289 12.24 -20.01 -18.90
CA GLY A 289 11.73 -19.67 -20.24
C GLY A 289 10.45 -18.82 -20.26
N TYR A 290 9.95 -18.38 -19.11
CA TYR A 290 8.70 -17.59 -18.99
C TYR A 290 8.92 -16.07 -18.83
N GLY A 291 10.14 -15.57 -19.04
CA GLY A 291 10.47 -14.16 -18.81
C GLY A 291 9.56 -13.16 -19.54
N ALA A 292 9.15 -13.47 -20.79
CA ALA A 292 8.24 -12.64 -21.56
C ALA A 292 6.79 -12.62 -21.02
N ALA A 293 6.43 -13.60 -20.21
CA ALA A 293 5.11 -13.75 -19.60
C ALA A 293 5.04 -13.15 -18.17
N PHE A 294 6.13 -12.59 -17.64
CA PHE A 294 6.18 -11.84 -16.39
C PHE A 294 6.25 -10.34 -16.68
N VAL A 295 5.10 -9.69 -16.71
CA VAL A 295 4.90 -8.35 -17.32
C VAL A 295 4.85 -7.18 -16.33
N HIS A 296 5.00 -7.41 -15.03
CA HIS A 296 4.97 -6.37 -13.99
C HIS A 296 6.18 -6.44 -13.05
N GLY A 297 6.28 -5.54 -12.10
CA GLY A 297 7.26 -5.60 -11.01
C GLY A 297 6.98 -6.78 -10.07
N THR A 298 7.97 -7.15 -9.28
CA THR A 298 7.81 -8.25 -8.31
C THR A 298 7.01 -7.84 -7.08
N GLY A 299 6.69 -6.54 -6.92
CA GLY A 299 5.88 -6.06 -5.79
C GLY A 299 6.02 -4.56 -5.53
N HIS A 300 5.51 -4.15 -4.39
CA HIS A 300 5.44 -2.76 -3.94
C HIS A 300 5.41 -2.67 -2.41
N GLY A 301 5.63 -1.48 -1.86
CA GLY A 301 5.34 -1.20 -0.46
C GLY A 301 3.83 -1.26 -0.20
N VAL A 302 3.45 -1.61 1.03
CA VAL A 302 2.04 -1.69 1.45
C VAL A 302 1.87 -1.10 2.85
N GLY A 303 0.75 -0.42 3.08
CA GLY A 303 0.47 0.25 4.35
C GLY A 303 -0.85 0.99 4.34
N LEU A 304 -0.82 2.32 4.51
CA LEU A 304 -2.00 3.20 4.40
C LEU A 304 -2.54 3.30 2.97
N GLU A 305 -1.79 2.84 1.99
CA GLU A 305 -2.24 2.60 0.62
C GLU A 305 -1.86 1.17 0.23
N VAL A 306 -2.63 0.57 -0.67
CA VAL A 306 -2.28 -0.76 -1.17
C VAL A 306 -0.95 -0.71 -1.92
N HIS A 307 -0.77 0.30 -2.78
CA HIS A 307 0.48 0.55 -3.48
C HIS A 307 1.19 1.79 -2.93
N GLU A 308 2.29 1.59 -2.23
CA GLU A 308 3.15 2.67 -1.76
C GLU A 308 4.64 2.36 -1.97
N ALA A 309 5.52 3.26 -1.57
CA ALA A 309 6.97 3.04 -1.64
C ALA A 309 7.41 1.92 -0.66
N PRO A 310 8.46 1.16 -1.04
CA PRO A 310 9.22 1.21 -2.28
C PRO A 310 8.61 0.38 -3.40
N ALA A 311 8.83 0.76 -4.67
CA ALA A 311 8.57 -0.14 -5.78
C ALA A 311 9.59 -1.30 -5.77
N VAL A 312 9.11 -2.53 -6.00
CA VAL A 312 9.95 -3.74 -6.13
C VAL A 312 9.94 -4.17 -7.59
N ALA A 313 10.84 -3.59 -8.37
CA ALA A 313 10.84 -3.72 -9.81
C ALA A 313 12.27 -3.68 -10.36
N ARG A 314 12.43 -4.04 -11.65
CA ARG A 314 13.71 -4.03 -12.35
C ARG A 314 14.41 -2.66 -12.23
N GLY A 315 15.62 -2.70 -11.67
CA GLY A 315 16.46 -1.50 -11.52
C GLY A 315 16.03 -0.54 -10.40
N ALA A 316 15.07 -0.93 -9.54
CA ALA A 316 14.74 -0.13 -8.36
C ALA A 316 15.92 -0.10 -7.37
N THR A 317 16.16 1.06 -6.77
CA THR A 317 17.37 1.33 -5.97
C THR A 317 17.08 1.63 -4.49
N ALA A 318 15.80 1.56 -4.07
CA ALA A 318 15.46 1.82 -2.68
C ALA A 318 16.09 0.76 -1.76
N THR A 319 16.86 1.20 -0.78
CA THR A 319 17.46 0.30 0.22
C THR A 319 16.41 -0.13 1.22
N LEU A 320 16.28 -1.43 1.46
CA LEU A 320 15.38 -2.01 2.42
C LEU A 320 15.94 -1.85 3.85
N SER A 321 15.15 -1.25 4.71
CA SER A 321 15.46 -1.10 6.14
C SER A 321 14.58 -2.04 6.98
N PRO A 322 15.02 -2.41 8.19
CA PRO A 322 14.12 -3.09 9.13
C PRO A 322 12.83 -2.29 9.33
N GLY A 323 11.69 -2.97 9.29
CA GLY A 323 10.36 -2.33 9.30
C GLY A 323 9.80 -2.01 7.91
N THR A 324 10.59 -2.12 6.82
CA THR A 324 10.01 -1.97 5.47
C THR A 324 8.99 -3.08 5.22
N ALA A 325 7.74 -2.70 4.94
CA ALA A 325 6.66 -3.62 4.55
C ALA A 325 6.47 -3.57 3.04
N LEU A 326 6.46 -4.73 2.39
CA LEU A 326 6.32 -4.85 0.94
C LEU A 326 5.67 -6.17 0.52
N THR A 327 5.14 -6.22 -0.70
CA THR A 327 4.66 -7.46 -1.35
C THR A 327 5.77 -8.13 -2.14
N VAL A 328 5.67 -9.46 -2.29
CA VAL A 328 6.49 -10.25 -3.20
C VAL A 328 5.56 -11.16 -3.98
N GLU A 329 5.27 -10.80 -5.23
CA GLU A 329 4.14 -11.30 -6.02
C GLU A 329 4.51 -11.67 -7.47
N PRO A 330 5.57 -12.42 -7.75
CA PRO A 330 5.87 -12.79 -9.12
C PRO A 330 4.70 -13.53 -9.76
N GLY A 331 4.51 -13.30 -11.07
CA GLY A 331 3.43 -13.93 -11.83
C GLY A 331 3.83 -14.29 -13.26
N VAL A 332 3.20 -15.32 -13.81
CA VAL A 332 3.33 -15.75 -15.21
C VAL A 332 1.94 -15.83 -15.82
N TYR A 333 1.75 -15.15 -16.94
CA TYR A 333 0.45 -14.99 -17.61
C TYR A 333 0.53 -15.50 -19.04
N LEU A 334 -0.25 -16.56 -19.35
CA LEU A 334 -0.26 -17.24 -20.64
C LEU A 334 -1.59 -16.96 -21.36
N PRO A 335 -1.65 -16.02 -22.32
CA PRO A 335 -2.88 -15.62 -23.00
C PRO A 335 -3.68 -16.80 -23.53
N GLY A 336 -4.98 -16.84 -23.20
CA GLY A 336 -5.90 -17.90 -23.61
C GLY A 336 -5.78 -19.22 -22.83
N THR A 337 -4.76 -19.37 -21.97
CA THR A 337 -4.52 -20.57 -21.15
C THR A 337 -4.84 -20.33 -19.68
N GLY A 338 -4.27 -19.29 -19.09
CA GLY A 338 -4.41 -18.95 -17.68
C GLY A 338 -3.17 -18.25 -17.15
N GLY A 339 -3.12 -18.05 -15.84
CA GLY A 339 -1.98 -17.44 -15.17
C GLY A 339 -1.81 -17.95 -13.76
N VAL A 340 -0.66 -17.62 -13.20
CA VAL A 340 -0.30 -17.92 -11.81
C VAL A 340 0.33 -16.69 -11.21
N ARG A 341 -0.16 -16.24 -10.05
CA ARG A 341 0.51 -15.31 -9.13
C ARG A 341 0.49 -15.89 -7.73
N ILE A 342 1.60 -15.80 -7.04
CA ILE A 342 1.73 -16.16 -5.62
C ILE A 342 2.36 -14.96 -4.92
N GLU A 343 1.71 -14.49 -3.90
CA GLU A 343 2.08 -13.26 -3.21
C GLU A 343 2.05 -13.39 -1.72
N ASP A 344 3.00 -12.76 -1.07
CA ASP A 344 2.96 -12.49 0.36
C ASP A 344 3.28 -11.03 0.66
N THR A 345 2.57 -10.48 1.64
CA THR A 345 3.00 -9.30 2.38
C THR A 345 4.04 -9.71 3.41
N ILE A 346 5.19 -9.04 3.40
CA ILE A 346 6.31 -9.29 4.31
C ILE A 346 6.79 -8.00 4.98
N VAL A 347 7.47 -8.14 6.12
CA VAL A 347 8.20 -7.05 6.80
C VAL A 347 9.66 -7.44 6.93
N VAL A 348 10.55 -6.57 6.46
CA VAL A 348 12.00 -6.74 6.57
C VAL A 348 12.41 -6.69 8.05
N THR A 349 13.21 -7.64 8.50
CA THR A 349 13.71 -7.71 9.89
C THR A 349 15.15 -7.19 9.98
N ALA A 350 15.62 -6.92 11.19
CA ALA A 350 16.97 -6.44 11.41
C ALA A 350 18.03 -7.53 11.13
N ASP A 351 17.70 -8.78 11.37
CA ASP A 351 18.59 -9.92 11.38
C ASP A 351 17.93 -11.15 10.75
N GLY A 352 18.17 -11.40 9.48
CA GLY A 352 17.77 -12.64 8.83
C GLY A 352 16.58 -12.54 7.89
N ALA A 353 15.77 -13.60 7.84
CA ALA A 353 14.65 -13.69 6.92
C ALA A 353 13.52 -12.71 7.29
N PRO A 354 12.81 -12.15 6.28
CA PRO A 354 11.68 -11.27 6.54
C PRO A 354 10.54 -12.01 7.28
N ARG A 355 9.80 -11.26 8.10
CA ARG A 355 8.56 -11.75 8.72
C ARG A 355 7.46 -11.79 7.66
N VAL A 356 6.88 -12.95 7.41
CA VAL A 356 5.72 -13.13 6.53
C VAL A 356 4.46 -12.82 7.33
N LEU A 357 3.61 -11.93 6.82
CA LEU A 357 2.33 -11.56 7.47
C LEU A 357 1.15 -12.36 6.89
N THR A 358 1.22 -12.76 5.62
CA THR A 358 0.19 -13.54 4.92
C THR A 358 0.56 -15.03 4.87
N ASP A 359 0.99 -15.61 6.01
CA ASP A 359 1.43 -17.00 6.07
C ASP A 359 0.26 -17.98 5.96
N THR A 360 -0.06 -18.35 4.72
CA THR A 360 -1.05 -19.38 4.37
C THR A 360 -0.51 -20.26 3.26
N SER A 361 -1.17 -21.42 3.00
CA SER A 361 -0.70 -22.41 2.03
C SER A 361 -0.50 -21.81 0.64
N ARG A 362 0.66 -22.07 0.05
CA ARG A 362 1.00 -21.77 -1.35
C ARG A 362 0.82 -23.01 -2.26
N SER A 363 0.15 -24.05 -1.75
CA SER A 363 -0.08 -25.28 -2.48
C SER A 363 -1.08 -25.08 -3.62
N LEU A 364 -0.75 -25.59 -4.81
CA LEU A 364 -1.67 -25.60 -5.95
C LEU A 364 -2.95 -26.41 -5.67
N ARG A 365 -2.86 -27.48 -4.89
CA ARG A 365 -3.99 -28.38 -4.62
C ARG A 365 -4.65 -28.00 -3.31
N LEU A 366 -5.97 -27.81 -3.36
CA LEU A 366 -6.82 -27.71 -2.18
C LEU A 366 -6.87 -29.08 -1.48
N ARG A 367 -6.75 -29.09 -0.16
CA ARG A 367 -6.81 -30.29 0.66
C ARG A 367 -8.23 -30.56 1.11
#